data_8c15eb7a3627cd7cab96a0e6928abc58
#
_entry.id   8c15eb7a3627cd7cab96a0e6928abc58
#
_cell.length_a   1.000
_cell.length_b   1.000
_cell.length_c   1.000
_cell.angle_alpha   90.00
_cell.angle_beta   90.00
_cell.angle_gamma   90.00
#
_symmetry.space_group_name_H-M   'P 1'
#
loop_
_entity.id
_entity.type
_entity.pdbx_description
1 polymer ?
#
loop_
_entity_poly.entity_id
_entity_poly.type
_entity_poly.pdbx_seq_one_letter_code
_entity_poly.pdbx_strand_id
1 'polypeptide(L)'
;MGSKSKIAEDILAILPRGKRFVDLFGGGFAMTHCAMLSEKYEEFYYNELNPLVVDMIKKAIAGEYKNERRWIDRETFFKLKDTDGYIKYCWSFGNKGVCYLYAKEIEPWKKALHYARVLGDCSLLKEFGIDSSGSRQDINAHKEEYKEKYIKWYLKNICLSDADFNRLKNNLEKKIKGQKEELRQYLCNALKESGLTAAEVDRRLNTQMSGHYFGRSQWAFPTREEYNKMRSFMPLKPYDEIYGYQELLQSLQSLQRLQSLQTLESLQSLQRLERLERLEINCGSYLDYQYKEGDVVYCDPPYENTAKYSEDGFNHKEFYDWVANRPYRVYFSSYEISDNRFYKVWSKQKIQNLNGQGAGAKVQETIYCNQPDKVMLF
;
A
#
# COMPACT_ATOMS: atom_id res chain seq x y z
N MET A 1 0.73 1.13 5.49
CA MET A 1 -0.37 1.80 6.21
C MET A 1 -1.54 2.03 5.25
N GLY A 2 -2.74 1.59 5.60
CA GLY A 2 -3.96 1.92 4.85
C GLY A 2 -4.28 3.39 5.07
N SER A 3 -4.12 4.23 4.03
CA SER A 3 -4.42 5.65 4.16
C SER A 3 -5.90 5.92 3.95
N LYS A 4 -6.51 6.70 4.82
CA LYS A 4 -7.88 7.25 4.68
C LYS A 4 -7.96 8.44 3.73
N SER A 5 -6.84 8.91 3.17
CA SER A 5 -6.78 10.15 2.37
C SER A 5 -7.84 10.30 1.28
N LYS A 6 -8.28 9.20 0.68
CA LYS A 6 -9.30 9.20 -0.39
C LYS A 6 -10.74 9.33 0.09
N ILE A 7 -10.99 9.11 1.39
CA ILE A 7 -12.34 9.09 1.98
C ILE A 7 -12.42 9.93 3.26
N ALA A 8 -11.34 10.62 3.62
CA ALA A 8 -11.29 11.42 4.84
C ALA A 8 -12.34 12.54 4.83
N GLU A 9 -12.51 13.20 3.70
CA GLU A 9 -13.53 14.26 3.55
C GLU A 9 -14.95 13.70 3.72
N ASP A 10 -15.25 12.55 3.12
CA ASP A 10 -16.56 11.88 3.28
C ASP A 10 -16.81 11.52 4.75
N ILE A 11 -15.79 10.97 5.45
CA ILE A 11 -15.90 10.62 6.87
C ILE A 11 -16.09 11.88 7.71
N LEU A 12 -15.31 12.94 7.48
CA LEU A 12 -15.45 14.18 8.21
C LEU A 12 -16.81 14.87 7.97
N ALA A 13 -17.39 14.70 6.78
CA ALA A 13 -18.69 15.27 6.46
C ALA A 13 -19.78 14.76 7.41
N ILE A 14 -19.72 13.48 7.80
CA ILE A 14 -20.73 12.85 8.66
C ILE A 14 -20.43 12.98 10.17
N LEU A 15 -19.18 13.28 10.56
CA LEU A 15 -18.85 13.52 11.95
C LEU A 15 -19.45 14.85 12.43
N PRO A 16 -19.88 14.99 13.69
CA PRO A 16 -20.43 16.22 14.20
C PRO A 16 -19.39 17.34 14.27
N ARG A 17 -19.85 18.58 14.39
CA ARG A 17 -19.00 19.69 14.82
C ARG A 17 -18.66 19.53 16.30
N GLY A 18 -17.50 19.99 16.69
CA GLY A 18 -17.03 19.93 18.06
C GLY A 18 -15.89 20.90 18.32
N LYS A 19 -15.46 21.00 19.56
CA LYS A 19 -14.33 21.87 19.91
C LYS A 19 -13.02 21.24 19.43
N ARG A 20 -12.83 19.95 19.71
CA ARG A 20 -11.58 19.25 19.40
C ARG A 20 -11.85 17.97 18.60
N PHE A 21 -11.13 17.79 17.50
CA PHE A 21 -11.06 16.52 16.78
C PHE A 21 -10.00 15.62 17.42
N VAL A 22 -10.38 14.40 17.75
CA VAL A 22 -9.53 13.42 18.44
C VAL A 22 -9.37 12.19 17.54
N ASP A 23 -8.15 11.96 17.07
CA ASP A 23 -7.76 10.84 16.21
C ASP A 23 -6.88 9.87 17.03
N LEU A 24 -7.49 8.78 17.53
CA LEU A 24 -6.80 7.87 18.46
C LEU A 24 -5.94 6.79 17.77
N PHE A 25 -6.08 6.63 16.47
CA PHE A 25 -5.29 5.72 15.63
C PHE A 25 -4.77 6.48 14.41
N GLY A 26 -4.05 7.55 14.64
CA GLY A 26 -3.74 8.57 13.64
C GLY A 26 -2.90 8.12 12.45
N GLY A 27 -2.12 7.06 12.59
CA GLY A 27 -1.34 6.44 11.51
C GLY A 27 -0.57 7.47 10.69
N GLY A 28 -0.81 7.51 9.38
CA GLY A 28 -0.18 8.44 8.44
C GLY A 28 -0.74 9.87 8.47
N PHE A 29 -1.45 10.29 9.50
CA PHE A 29 -1.97 11.65 9.70
C PHE A 29 -3.12 12.07 8.76
N ALA A 30 -3.71 11.17 7.99
CA ALA A 30 -4.66 11.53 6.94
C ALA A 30 -5.97 12.14 7.48
N MET A 31 -6.55 11.58 8.55
CA MET A 31 -7.78 12.10 9.15
C MET A 31 -7.53 13.41 9.89
N THR A 32 -6.48 13.47 10.71
CA THR A 32 -6.09 14.71 11.40
C THR A 32 -5.78 15.84 10.42
N HIS A 33 -5.04 15.54 9.32
CA HIS A 33 -4.75 16.51 8.26
C HIS A 33 -6.03 17.08 7.65
N CYS A 34 -6.96 16.21 7.26
CA CYS A 34 -8.23 16.63 6.69
C CYS A 34 -9.08 17.43 7.71
N ALA A 35 -9.08 17.03 8.98
CA ALA A 35 -9.76 17.77 10.04
C ALA A 35 -9.19 19.17 10.24
N MET A 36 -7.86 19.33 10.18
CA MET A 36 -7.19 20.64 10.28
C MET A 36 -7.50 21.56 9.12
N LEU A 37 -7.75 21.02 7.91
CA LEU A 37 -8.18 21.81 6.76
C LEU A 37 -9.67 22.17 6.81
N SER A 38 -10.45 21.49 7.64
CA SER A 38 -11.87 21.78 7.82
C SER A 38 -12.09 22.91 8.83
N GLU A 39 -13.25 23.58 8.72
CA GLU A 39 -13.68 24.58 9.70
C GLU A 39 -14.57 23.98 10.81
N LYS A 40 -14.53 22.65 11.00
CA LYS A 40 -15.40 21.95 11.94
C LYS A 40 -14.88 21.98 13.38
N TYR A 41 -13.55 22.11 13.53
CA TYR A 41 -12.86 21.95 14.80
C TYR A 41 -11.87 23.09 15.06
N GLU A 42 -11.65 23.40 16.31
CA GLU A 42 -10.71 24.43 16.75
C GLU A 42 -9.39 23.86 17.23
N GLU A 43 -9.44 22.69 17.84
CA GLU A 43 -8.30 21.97 18.43
C GLU A 43 -8.19 20.56 17.85
N PHE A 44 -6.98 20.00 17.89
CA PHE A 44 -6.69 18.67 17.29
C PHE A 44 -5.85 17.86 18.25
N TYR A 45 -6.22 16.58 18.42
CA TYR A 45 -5.47 15.60 19.19
C TYR A 45 -5.18 14.40 18.29
N TYR A 46 -3.92 14.18 17.99
CA TYR A 46 -3.43 13.05 17.25
C TYR A 46 -2.74 12.07 18.18
N ASN A 47 -3.12 10.81 18.16
CA ASN A 47 -2.49 9.75 18.91
C ASN A 47 -2.13 8.58 17.97
N GLU A 48 -0.95 8.03 18.17
CA GLU A 48 -0.46 6.86 17.44
C GLU A 48 0.42 6.02 18.37
N LEU A 49 0.23 4.70 18.34
CA LEU A 49 0.98 3.78 19.20
C LEU A 49 2.45 3.65 18.77
N ASN A 50 2.70 3.73 17.46
CA ASN A 50 4.03 3.48 16.90
C ASN A 50 4.93 4.74 16.99
N PRO A 51 6.00 4.70 17.82
CA PRO A 51 6.86 5.87 18.03
C PRO A 51 7.61 6.32 16.77
N LEU A 52 7.93 5.39 15.84
CA LEU A 52 8.58 5.75 14.58
C LEU A 52 7.64 6.55 13.66
N VAL A 53 6.34 6.25 13.70
CA VAL A 53 5.35 7.02 12.94
C VAL A 53 5.18 8.40 13.57
N VAL A 54 5.05 8.48 14.90
CA VAL A 54 4.94 9.75 15.63
C VAL A 54 6.15 10.64 15.38
N ASP A 55 7.37 10.10 15.49
CA ASP A 55 8.60 10.84 15.21
C ASP A 55 8.64 11.36 13.77
N MET A 56 8.30 10.50 12.81
CA MET A 56 8.22 10.89 11.39
C MET A 56 7.22 12.04 11.17
N ILE A 57 6.04 12.00 11.78
CA ILE A 57 5.03 13.07 11.65
C ILE A 57 5.53 14.36 12.31
N LYS A 58 6.12 14.30 13.52
CA LYS A 58 6.71 15.46 14.18
C LYS A 58 7.79 16.13 13.33
N LYS A 59 8.71 15.34 12.74
CA LYS A 59 9.73 15.83 11.82
C LYS A 59 9.15 16.45 10.55
N ALA A 60 8.09 15.85 10.01
CA ALA A 60 7.41 16.39 8.83
C ALA A 60 6.78 17.75 9.13
N ILE A 61 6.10 17.90 10.26
CA ILE A 61 5.51 19.17 10.70
C ILE A 61 6.59 20.23 10.98
N ALA A 62 7.71 19.83 11.58
CA ALA A 62 8.86 20.71 11.81
C ALA A 62 9.57 21.12 10.50
N GLY A 63 9.20 20.52 9.37
CA GLY A 63 9.78 20.85 8.07
C GLY A 63 11.13 20.19 7.80
N GLU A 64 11.55 19.20 8.59
CA GLU A 64 12.84 18.51 8.42
C GLU A 64 12.95 17.81 7.06
N TYR A 65 11.83 17.39 6.48
CA TYR A 65 11.79 16.77 5.16
C TYR A 65 11.65 17.75 3.99
N LYS A 66 11.62 19.07 4.24
CA LYS A 66 11.45 20.10 3.20
C LYS A 66 12.42 19.95 2.04
N ASN A 67 13.67 19.63 2.36
CA ASN A 67 14.75 19.47 1.40
C ASN A 67 15.22 18.01 1.26
N GLU A 68 14.40 17.06 1.74
CA GLU A 68 14.76 15.65 1.60
C GLU A 68 14.72 15.23 0.12
N ARG A 69 15.84 14.77 -0.40
CA ARG A 69 16.03 14.39 -1.81
C ARG A 69 16.88 13.14 -1.97
N ARG A 70 17.31 12.52 -0.86
CA ARG A 70 18.23 11.38 -0.91
C ARG A 70 17.56 10.16 -1.57
N TRP A 71 18.33 9.45 -2.34
CA TRP A 71 18.05 8.08 -2.66
C TRP A 71 18.44 7.22 -1.45
N ILE A 72 17.51 6.43 -0.94
CA ILE A 72 17.80 5.44 0.09
C ILE A 72 17.99 4.11 -0.62
N ASP A 73 19.21 3.59 -0.62
CA ASP A 73 19.51 2.29 -1.18
C ASP A 73 19.09 1.15 -0.23
N ARG A 74 19.12 -0.05 -0.76
CA ARG A 74 18.70 -1.26 -0.06
C ARG A 74 19.49 -1.51 1.23
N GLU A 75 20.79 -1.30 1.24
CA GLU A 75 21.65 -1.50 2.40
C GLU A 75 21.28 -0.50 3.50
N THR A 76 21.18 0.77 3.17
CA THR A 76 20.75 1.84 4.06
C THR A 76 19.35 1.57 4.62
N PHE A 77 18.43 1.09 3.76
CA PHE A 77 17.09 0.72 4.22
C PHE A 77 17.14 -0.35 5.31
N PHE A 78 17.81 -1.48 5.08
CA PHE A 78 17.85 -2.57 6.06
C PHE A 78 18.61 -2.20 7.33
N LYS A 79 19.57 -1.29 7.24
CA LYS A 79 20.32 -0.78 8.39
C LYS A 79 19.48 0.14 9.28
N LEU A 80 18.62 0.97 8.71
CA LEU A 80 17.97 2.07 9.42
C LEU A 80 16.45 1.93 9.57
N LYS A 81 15.80 0.98 8.88
CA LYS A 81 14.34 0.83 8.89
C LYS A 81 13.72 0.67 10.29
N ASP A 82 14.45 0.16 11.28
CA ASP A 82 13.93 -0.05 12.61
C ASP A 82 14.22 1.10 13.58
N THR A 83 14.91 2.15 13.10
CA THR A 83 15.25 3.35 13.87
C THR A 83 14.79 4.65 13.21
N ASP A 84 14.41 4.62 11.93
CA ASP A 84 13.99 5.80 11.17
C ASP A 84 12.65 5.54 10.47
N GLY A 85 11.60 6.25 10.92
CA GLY A 85 10.24 6.12 10.41
C GLY A 85 10.12 6.52 8.93
N TYR A 86 10.82 7.56 8.48
CA TYR A 86 10.84 7.96 7.08
C TYR A 86 11.40 6.86 6.19
N ILE A 87 12.55 6.30 6.56
CA ILE A 87 13.15 5.18 5.82
C ILE A 87 12.21 3.98 5.82
N LYS A 88 11.67 3.61 6.98
CA LYS A 88 10.77 2.46 7.12
C LYS A 88 9.53 2.57 6.25
N TYR A 89 8.81 3.69 6.33
CA TYR A 89 7.47 3.78 5.72
C TYR A 89 7.44 4.40 4.33
N CYS A 90 8.43 5.22 3.96
CA CYS A 90 8.52 5.79 2.61
C CYS A 90 9.28 4.90 1.63
N TRP A 91 10.19 4.04 2.12
CA TRP A 91 11.07 3.21 1.30
C TRP A 91 10.81 1.72 1.42
N SER A 92 9.66 1.33 1.98
CA SER A 92 9.25 -0.08 2.06
C SER A 92 8.17 -0.44 1.07
N PHE A 93 8.15 -1.71 0.68
CA PHE A 93 7.04 -2.33 -0.02
C PHE A 93 6.06 -2.95 0.98
N GLY A 94 4.78 -2.62 0.82
CA GLY A 94 3.71 -3.11 1.70
C GLY A 94 3.62 -2.38 3.04
N ASN A 95 2.66 -2.80 3.86
CA ASN A 95 2.28 -2.07 5.08
C ASN A 95 3.17 -2.37 6.30
N LYS A 96 3.98 -3.43 6.24
CA LYS A 96 4.76 -3.89 7.41
C LYS A 96 6.12 -3.19 7.56
N GLY A 97 6.60 -2.47 6.56
CA GLY A 97 7.92 -1.83 6.59
C GLY A 97 9.09 -2.83 6.64
N VAL A 98 8.91 -4.06 6.16
CA VAL A 98 9.90 -5.15 6.28
C VAL A 98 10.77 -5.27 5.03
N CYS A 99 10.14 -5.12 3.86
CA CYS A 99 10.79 -5.31 2.57
C CYS A 99 11.12 -3.95 1.93
N TYR A 100 12.28 -3.86 1.31
CA TYR A 100 12.65 -2.69 0.53
C TYR A 100 11.68 -2.45 -0.63
N LEU A 101 11.45 -1.17 -0.96
CA LEU A 101 10.43 -0.72 -1.90
C LEU A 101 10.59 -1.30 -3.32
N TYR A 102 11.80 -1.50 -3.78
CA TYR A 102 12.10 -1.90 -5.14
C TYR A 102 12.75 -3.30 -5.17
N ALA A 103 12.36 -4.12 -6.15
CA ALA A 103 13.06 -5.36 -6.47
C ALA A 103 14.47 -5.05 -6.99
N LYS A 104 15.43 -5.97 -6.79
CA LYS A 104 16.84 -5.76 -7.15
C LYS A 104 17.00 -5.44 -8.63
N GLU A 105 16.22 -6.09 -9.47
CA GLU A 105 16.28 -5.98 -10.91
C GLU A 105 15.87 -4.59 -11.41
N ILE A 106 14.95 -3.93 -10.70
CA ILE A 106 14.39 -2.63 -11.08
C ILE A 106 15.07 -1.46 -10.35
N GLU A 107 15.82 -1.74 -9.31
CA GLU A 107 16.46 -0.73 -8.46
C GLU A 107 17.37 0.24 -9.24
N PRO A 108 18.25 -0.22 -10.17
CA PRO A 108 19.09 0.70 -10.96
C PRO A 108 18.28 1.69 -11.78
N TRP A 109 17.20 1.22 -12.41
CA TRP A 109 16.28 2.08 -13.16
C TRP A 109 15.57 3.11 -12.28
N LYS A 110 15.07 2.68 -11.13
CA LYS A 110 14.39 3.58 -10.17
C LYS A 110 15.34 4.62 -9.61
N LYS A 111 16.59 4.25 -9.35
CA LYS A 111 17.65 5.17 -8.95
C LYS A 111 17.91 6.21 -10.03
N ALA A 112 18.09 5.81 -11.27
CA ALA A 112 18.28 6.73 -12.38
C ALA A 112 17.13 7.72 -12.56
N LEU A 113 15.88 7.24 -12.46
CA LEU A 113 14.70 8.10 -12.49
C LEU A 113 14.63 9.06 -11.30
N HIS A 114 15.00 8.62 -10.11
CA HIS A 114 15.03 9.47 -8.92
C HIS A 114 16.06 10.59 -9.08
N TYR A 115 17.29 10.26 -9.51
CA TYR A 115 18.33 11.24 -9.75
C TYR A 115 17.89 12.26 -10.80
N ALA A 116 17.35 11.82 -11.90
CA ALA A 116 16.87 12.72 -12.95
C ALA A 116 15.74 13.64 -12.48
N ARG A 117 14.74 13.11 -11.77
CA ARG A 117 13.54 13.88 -11.36
C ARG A 117 13.75 14.77 -10.15
N VAL A 118 14.56 14.32 -9.19
CA VAL A 118 14.71 14.97 -7.88
C VAL A 118 15.96 15.85 -7.83
N LEU A 119 17.03 15.37 -8.44
CA LEU A 119 18.33 16.05 -8.42
C LEU A 119 18.65 16.78 -9.73
N GLY A 120 17.87 16.55 -10.81
CA GLY A 120 18.15 17.06 -12.14
C GLY A 120 19.37 16.40 -12.81
N ASP A 121 19.86 15.30 -12.22
CA ASP A 121 21.04 14.57 -12.73
C ASP A 121 20.60 13.39 -13.60
N CYS A 122 20.78 13.55 -14.92
CA CYS A 122 20.44 12.54 -15.92
C CYS A 122 21.61 11.59 -16.26
N SER A 123 22.74 11.67 -15.55
CA SER A 123 23.92 10.87 -15.86
C SER A 123 23.64 9.37 -15.85
N LEU A 124 22.88 8.89 -14.87
CA LEU A 124 22.49 7.49 -14.75
C LEU A 124 21.52 7.02 -15.85
N LEU A 125 20.73 7.92 -16.45
CA LEU A 125 19.86 7.56 -17.58
C LEU A 125 20.66 7.22 -18.83
N LYS A 126 21.86 7.79 -19.00
CA LYS A 126 22.74 7.49 -20.13
C LYS A 126 23.23 6.04 -20.13
N GLU A 127 23.33 5.39 -18.97
CA GLU A 127 23.67 3.97 -18.87
C GLU A 127 22.62 3.09 -19.58
N PHE A 128 21.38 3.58 -19.66
CA PHE A 128 20.27 2.91 -20.38
C PHE A 128 20.14 3.39 -21.83
N GLY A 129 21.08 4.20 -22.33
CA GLY A 129 21.04 4.80 -23.66
C GLY A 129 19.96 5.88 -23.80
N ILE A 130 19.61 6.56 -22.71
CA ILE A 130 18.58 7.60 -22.66
C ILE A 130 19.26 8.96 -22.52
N ASP A 131 19.01 9.84 -23.49
CA ASP A 131 19.33 11.25 -23.40
C ASP A 131 18.03 12.02 -23.08
N SER A 132 17.96 12.59 -21.89
CA SER A 132 16.75 13.19 -21.34
C SER A 132 17.10 14.47 -20.59
N SER A 133 16.18 15.43 -20.62
CA SER A 133 16.24 16.63 -19.77
C SER A 133 15.92 16.31 -18.29
N GLY A 134 15.44 15.10 -17.99
CA GLY A 134 15.00 14.71 -16.65
C GLY A 134 13.68 15.32 -16.20
N SER A 135 13.09 16.22 -16.99
CA SER A 135 11.83 16.84 -16.62
C SER A 135 10.70 15.81 -16.56
N ARG A 136 9.72 16.04 -15.69
CA ARG A 136 8.52 15.18 -15.59
C ARG A 136 7.76 15.08 -16.91
N GLN A 137 7.74 16.16 -17.67
CA GLN A 137 7.09 16.24 -18.99
C GLN A 137 7.83 15.38 -20.00
N ASP A 138 9.16 15.51 -20.06
CA ASP A 138 10.01 14.73 -20.96
C ASP A 138 9.92 13.22 -20.67
N ILE A 139 10.06 12.83 -19.40
CA ILE A 139 9.95 11.43 -18.98
C ILE A 139 8.55 10.84 -19.31
N ASN A 140 7.48 11.63 -19.19
CA ASN A 140 6.14 11.17 -19.53
C ASN A 140 5.92 11.10 -21.04
N ALA A 141 6.45 12.05 -21.80
CA ALA A 141 6.34 12.08 -23.27
C ALA A 141 7.05 10.88 -23.94
N HIS A 142 8.21 10.49 -23.39
CA HIS A 142 9.04 9.39 -23.92
C HIS A 142 8.92 8.08 -23.16
N LYS A 143 7.82 7.91 -22.45
CA LYS A 143 7.58 6.80 -21.52
C LYS A 143 7.81 5.41 -22.11
N GLU A 144 7.28 5.15 -23.30
CA GLU A 144 7.38 3.83 -23.95
C GLU A 144 8.79 3.62 -24.51
N GLU A 145 9.45 4.64 -25.04
CA GLU A 145 10.85 4.58 -25.49
C GLU A 145 11.79 4.27 -24.32
N TYR A 146 11.60 4.94 -23.17
CA TYR A 146 12.44 4.71 -22.00
C TYR A 146 12.25 3.31 -21.43
N LYS A 147 11.03 2.80 -21.46
CA LYS A 147 10.71 1.44 -21.10
C LYS A 147 11.40 0.42 -22.01
N GLU A 148 11.36 0.66 -23.32
CA GLU A 148 12.04 -0.19 -24.30
C GLU A 148 13.56 -0.22 -24.10
N LYS A 149 14.18 0.95 -23.90
CA LYS A 149 15.62 1.08 -23.62
C LYS A 149 16.02 0.36 -22.34
N TYR A 150 15.22 0.50 -21.29
CA TYR A 150 15.45 -0.24 -20.05
C TYR A 150 15.35 -1.77 -20.26
N ILE A 151 14.35 -2.23 -20.99
CA ILE A 151 14.21 -3.67 -21.31
C ILE A 151 15.44 -4.16 -22.07
N LYS A 152 15.91 -3.42 -23.08
CA LYS A 152 17.13 -3.77 -23.83
C LYS A 152 18.33 -3.86 -22.91
N TRP A 153 18.51 -2.88 -22.03
CA TRP A 153 19.60 -2.86 -21.05
C TRP A 153 19.52 -4.08 -20.12
N TYR A 154 18.34 -4.34 -19.57
CA TYR A 154 18.11 -5.47 -18.66
C TYR A 154 18.42 -6.80 -19.34
N LEU A 155 17.91 -7.01 -20.55
CA LEU A 155 18.13 -8.26 -21.30
C LEU A 155 19.60 -8.44 -21.74
N LYS A 156 20.29 -7.34 -22.05
CA LYS A 156 21.73 -7.38 -22.33
C LYS A 156 22.54 -7.83 -21.12
N ASN A 157 22.16 -7.42 -19.93
CA ASN A 157 22.83 -7.81 -18.67
C ASN A 157 22.52 -9.26 -18.25
N ILE A 158 21.45 -9.88 -18.78
CA ILE A 158 21.17 -11.31 -18.62
C ILE A 158 21.61 -12.16 -19.83
N CYS A 159 22.48 -11.60 -20.69
CA CYS A 159 23.12 -12.28 -21.83
C CYS A 159 22.17 -12.81 -22.90
N LEU A 160 21.06 -12.14 -23.18
CA LEU A 160 20.21 -12.44 -24.32
C LEU A 160 20.64 -11.68 -25.59
N SER A 161 20.56 -12.33 -26.77
CA SER A 161 20.87 -11.69 -28.05
C SER A 161 19.79 -10.69 -28.48
N ASP A 162 20.12 -9.75 -29.40
CA ASP A 162 19.15 -8.82 -29.98
C ASP A 162 18.02 -9.54 -30.74
N ALA A 163 18.30 -10.71 -31.30
CA ALA A 163 17.31 -11.56 -31.97
C ALA A 163 16.30 -12.14 -30.94
N ASP A 164 16.79 -12.56 -29.77
CA ASP A 164 15.95 -13.03 -28.68
C ASP A 164 15.14 -11.90 -28.08
N PHE A 165 15.72 -10.68 -28.01
CA PHE A 165 15.01 -9.48 -27.58
C PHE A 165 13.82 -9.15 -28.48
N ASN A 166 14.01 -9.09 -29.81
CA ASN A 166 12.94 -8.78 -30.76
C ASN A 166 11.86 -9.88 -30.76
N ARG A 167 12.27 -11.12 -30.62
CA ARG A 167 11.36 -12.28 -30.48
C ARG A 167 10.57 -12.19 -29.18
N LEU A 168 11.21 -11.82 -28.09
CA LEU A 168 10.59 -11.63 -26.78
C LEU A 168 9.63 -10.42 -26.82
N LYS A 169 10.03 -9.29 -27.40
CA LYS A 169 9.20 -8.08 -27.57
C LYS A 169 7.94 -8.38 -28.37
N ASN A 170 8.07 -9.00 -29.53
CA ASN A 170 6.94 -9.35 -30.39
C ASN A 170 6.01 -10.39 -29.72
N ASN A 171 6.58 -11.31 -28.97
CA ASN A 171 5.82 -12.24 -28.15
C ASN A 171 5.16 -11.55 -26.95
N LEU A 172 5.80 -10.51 -26.36
CA LEU A 172 5.27 -9.69 -25.26
C LEU A 172 4.01 -8.92 -25.69
N GLU A 173 4.07 -8.23 -26.80
CA GLU A 173 2.96 -7.40 -27.28
C GLU A 173 1.75 -8.24 -27.69
N LYS A 174 1.96 -9.36 -28.35
CA LYS A 174 0.89 -10.30 -28.74
C LYS A 174 0.30 -11.05 -27.54
N LYS A 175 1.10 -11.33 -26.53
CA LYS A 175 0.74 -12.17 -25.38
C LYS A 175 0.07 -11.44 -24.23
N ILE A 176 0.29 -10.12 -24.05
CA ILE A 176 -0.30 -9.34 -22.93
C ILE A 176 -1.83 -9.43 -22.91
N LYS A 177 -2.48 -9.52 -24.05
CA LYS A 177 -3.96 -9.65 -24.14
C LYS A 177 -4.47 -11.10 -23.97
N GLY A 178 -3.68 -12.12 -24.31
CA GLY A 178 -4.10 -13.54 -24.28
C GLY A 178 -3.55 -14.36 -23.11
N GLN A 179 -2.44 -13.94 -22.54
CA GLN A 179 -1.59 -14.82 -21.72
C GLN A 179 -2.10 -15.20 -20.34
N LYS A 180 -2.89 -14.33 -19.67
CA LYS A 180 -3.45 -14.74 -18.37
C LYS A 180 -4.29 -16.00 -18.52
N GLU A 181 -5.07 -16.07 -19.57
CA GLU A 181 -5.91 -17.23 -19.82
C GLU A 181 -5.11 -18.44 -20.29
N GLU A 182 -4.08 -18.25 -21.13
CA GLU A 182 -3.18 -19.34 -21.55
C GLU A 182 -2.40 -19.94 -20.38
N LEU A 183 -1.84 -19.12 -19.51
CA LEU A 183 -1.13 -19.58 -18.31
C LEU A 183 -2.07 -20.25 -17.32
N ARG A 184 -3.26 -19.68 -17.13
CA ARG A 184 -4.29 -20.30 -16.31
C ARG A 184 -4.66 -21.67 -16.89
N GLN A 185 -4.89 -21.73 -18.19
CA GLN A 185 -5.26 -22.97 -18.89
C GLN A 185 -4.13 -24.00 -18.81
N TYR A 186 -2.88 -23.56 -18.92
CA TYR A 186 -1.70 -24.42 -18.72
C TYR A 186 -1.69 -25.04 -17.32
N LEU A 187 -1.90 -24.24 -16.26
CA LEU A 187 -1.98 -24.73 -14.89
C LEU A 187 -3.19 -25.68 -14.70
N CYS A 188 -4.34 -25.34 -15.29
CA CYS A 188 -5.54 -26.18 -15.24
C CYS A 188 -5.33 -27.53 -15.94
N ASN A 189 -4.64 -27.53 -17.07
CA ASN A 189 -4.32 -28.77 -17.79
C ASN A 189 -3.38 -29.65 -16.95
N ALA A 190 -2.33 -29.06 -16.38
CA ALA A 190 -1.42 -29.80 -15.50
C ALA A 190 -2.13 -30.35 -14.25
N LEU A 191 -3.08 -29.60 -13.69
CA LEU A 191 -3.92 -30.08 -12.59
C LEU A 191 -4.75 -31.30 -13.02
N LYS A 192 -5.40 -31.20 -14.17
CA LYS A 192 -6.21 -32.31 -14.74
C LYS A 192 -5.37 -33.55 -15.02
N GLU A 193 -4.18 -33.38 -15.62
CA GLU A 193 -3.24 -34.46 -15.89
C GLU A 193 -2.70 -35.13 -14.64
N SER A 194 -2.51 -34.36 -13.56
CA SER A 194 -2.08 -34.91 -12.29
C SER A 194 -3.15 -35.71 -11.54
N GLY A 195 -4.41 -35.61 -11.93
CA GLY A 195 -5.55 -36.25 -11.24
C GLY A 195 -5.89 -35.62 -9.87
N LEU A 196 -5.25 -34.50 -9.52
CA LEU A 196 -5.43 -33.84 -8.24
C LEU A 196 -6.61 -32.84 -8.29
N THR A 197 -7.21 -32.59 -7.14
CA THR A 197 -8.15 -31.49 -6.94
C THR A 197 -7.42 -30.22 -6.47
N ALA A 198 -8.02 -29.05 -6.68
CA ALA A 198 -7.49 -27.78 -6.18
C ALA A 198 -7.28 -27.80 -4.65
N ALA A 199 -8.21 -28.43 -3.91
CA ALA A 199 -8.10 -28.59 -2.46
C ALA A 199 -6.90 -29.47 -2.03
N GLU A 200 -6.51 -30.43 -2.85
CA GLU A 200 -5.31 -31.26 -2.60
C GLU A 200 -4.03 -30.49 -2.87
N VAL A 201 -4.05 -29.61 -3.87
CA VAL A 201 -2.93 -28.67 -4.11
C VAL A 201 -2.76 -27.74 -2.93
N ASP A 202 -3.85 -27.14 -2.43
CA ASP A 202 -3.81 -26.28 -1.23
C ASP A 202 -3.20 -27.01 -0.02
N ARG A 203 -3.63 -28.24 0.21
CA ARG A 203 -3.13 -29.08 1.30
C ARG A 203 -1.63 -29.35 1.19
N ARG A 204 -1.13 -29.67 -0.02
CA ARG A 204 0.28 -29.96 -0.28
C ARG A 204 1.17 -28.72 -0.21
N LEU A 205 0.64 -27.56 -0.60
CA LEU A 205 1.33 -26.27 -0.55
C LEU A 205 1.20 -25.58 0.81
N ASN A 206 0.30 -26.04 1.67
CA ASN A 206 -0.11 -25.34 2.90
C ASN A 206 -0.60 -23.92 2.61
N THR A 207 -1.52 -23.77 1.67
CA THR A 207 -2.06 -22.49 1.20
C THR A 207 -3.58 -22.60 1.00
N GLN A 208 -4.24 -21.47 0.69
CA GLN A 208 -5.63 -21.41 0.22
C GLN A 208 -5.72 -20.69 -1.14
N MET A 209 -4.62 -20.70 -1.90
CA MET A 209 -4.48 -19.92 -3.11
C MET A 209 -4.89 -20.66 -4.39
N SER A 210 -5.21 -21.95 -4.32
CA SER A 210 -5.54 -22.76 -5.52
C SER A 210 -6.72 -22.20 -6.32
N GLY A 211 -7.72 -21.62 -5.63
CA GLY A 211 -8.82 -20.92 -6.29
C GLY A 211 -8.37 -19.72 -7.15
N HIS A 212 -7.25 -19.10 -6.80
CA HIS A 212 -6.63 -18.03 -7.58
C HIS A 212 -5.72 -18.56 -8.68
N TYR A 213 -5.07 -19.71 -8.48
CA TYR A 213 -4.18 -20.32 -9.50
C TYR A 213 -4.98 -20.94 -10.66
N PHE A 214 -6.09 -21.59 -10.38
CA PHE A 214 -6.89 -22.31 -11.36
C PHE A 214 -8.20 -21.62 -11.74
N GLY A 215 -8.71 -20.76 -10.87
CA GLY A 215 -9.96 -20.01 -11.08
C GLY A 215 -9.83 -18.85 -12.07
N ARG A 216 -10.99 -18.29 -12.49
CA ARG A 216 -11.03 -17.08 -13.33
C ARG A 216 -11.11 -15.80 -12.54
N SER A 217 -11.66 -15.87 -11.35
CA SER A 217 -11.80 -14.70 -10.46
C SER A 217 -10.49 -14.45 -9.72
N GLN A 218 -10.00 -13.21 -9.75
CA GLN A 218 -8.77 -12.79 -9.06
C GLN A 218 -7.55 -13.68 -9.36
N TRP A 219 -7.44 -14.15 -10.61
CA TRP A 219 -6.36 -15.05 -10.99
C TRP A 219 -4.97 -14.48 -10.67
N ALA A 220 -4.16 -15.30 -10.02
CA ALA A 220 -2.76 -15.05 -9.71
C ALA A 220 -1.93 -16.26 -10.10
N PHE A 221 -0.69 -16.02 -10.58
CA PHE A 221 0.25 -17.11 -10.83
C PHE A 221 0.93 -17.48 -9.51
N PRO A 222 1.24 -18.77 -9.25
CA PRO A 222 1.95 -19.20 -8.04
C PRO A 222 3.30 -18.49 -7.89
N THR A 223 3.75 -18.26 -6.67
CA THR A 223 5.12 -17.81 -6.41
C THR A 223 6.13 -18.86 -6.89
N ARG A 224 7.39 -18.46 -7.12
CA ARG A 224 8.45 -19.39 -7.57
C ARG A 224 8.57 -20.60 -6.64
N GLU A 225 8.47 -20.37 -5.35
CA GLU A 225 8.56 -21.43 -4.35
C GLU A 225 7.36 -22.39 -4.44
N GLU A 226 6.15 -21.88 -4.50
CA GLU A 226 4.92 -22.65 -4.64
C GLU A 226 4.89 -23.42 -5.96
N TYR A 227 5.26 -22.77 -7.07
CA TYR A 227 5.32 -23.39 -8.37
C TYR A 227 6.34 -24.55 -8.40
N ASN A 228 7.52 -24.36 -7.81
CA ASN A 228 8.53 -25.42 -7.73
C ASN A 228 8.07 -26.57 -6.83
N LYS A 229 7.33 -26.29 -5.76
CA LYS A 229 6.65 -27.33 -4.97
C LYS A 229 5.59 -28.05 -5.81
N MET A 230 4.78 -27.32 -6.58
CA MET A 230 3.77 -27.93 -7.48
C MET A 230 4.42 -28.85 -8.51
N ARG A 231 5.60 -28.53 -9.05
CA ARG A 231 6.34 -29.38 -9.98
C ARG A 231 6.71 -30.75 -9.43
N SER A 232 6.80 -30.91 -8.13
CA SER A 232 7.11 -32.22 -7.54
C SER A 232 5.93 -33.21 -7.61
N PHE A 233 4.72 -32.74 -7.91
CA PHE A 233 3.51 -33.57 -7.96
C PHE A 233 2.55 -33.22 -9.10
N MET A 234 2.91 -32.26 -9.96
CA MET A 234 2.18 -31.90 -11.18
C MET A 234 3.14 -31.86 -12.39
N PRO A 235 2.70 -32.19 -13.59
CA PRO A 235 3.51 -32.18 -14.81
C PRO A 235 3.75 -30.75 -15.31
N LEU A 236 4.51 -29.95 -14.57
CA LEU A 236 4.85 -28.59 -14.89
C LEU A 236 6.27 -28.47 -15.47
N LYS A 237 6.45 -27.60 -16.46
CA LYS A 237 7.77 -27.26 -17.02
C LYS A 237 8.60 -26.46 -15.97
N PRO A 238 9.93 -26.34 -16.16
CA PRO A 238 10.75 -25.49 -15.31
C PRO A 238 10.19 -24.07 -15.19
N TYR A 239 10.24 -23.52 -13.96
CA TYR A 239 9.70 -22.19 -13.65
C TYR A 239 10.26 -21.09 -14.57
N ASP A 240 11.57 -21.13 -14.84
CA ASP A 240 12.24 -20.11 -15.63
C ASP A 240 11.83 -20.15 -17.13
N GLU A 241 11.34 -21.28 -17.63
CA GLU A 241 10.78 -21.37 -18.99
C GLU A 241 9.42 -20.66 -19.11
N ILE A 242 8.69 -20.55 -18.01
CA ILE A 242 7.33 -20.03 -17.99
C ILE A 242 7.24 -18.67 -17.30
N TYR A 243 8.00 -18.45 -16.23
CA TYR A 243 7.83 -17.34 -15.29
C TYR A 243 8.87 -16.21 -15.37
N GLY A 244 10.08 -16.47 -15.83
CA GLY A 244 11.09 -15.40 -16.00
C GLY A 244 10.57 -14.20 -16.80
N TYR A 245 9.56 -14.44 -17.57
CA TYR A 245 8.78 -13.49 -18.34
C TYR A 245 7.74 -12.69 -17.53
N GLN A 246 7.11 -13.28 -16.53
CA GLN A 246 6.10 -12.59 -15.70
C GLN A 246 6.71 -11.62 -14.71
N GLU A 247 7.86 -11.95 -14.11
CA GLU A 247 8.60 -11.01 -13.24
C GLU A 247 9.02 -9.77 -14.04
N LEU A 248 9.45 -9.95 -15.28
CA LEU A 248 9.77 -8.85 -16.18
C LEU A 248 8.54 -7.97 -16.45
N LEU A 249 7.38 -8.56 -16.71
CA LEU A 249 6.13 -7.82 -16.95
C LEU A 249 5.67 -7.05 -15.71
N GLN A 250 5.74 -7.65 -14.54
CA GLN A 250 5.38 -6.99 -13.27
C GLN A 250 6.32 -5.82 -12.99
N SER A 251 7.61 -6.02 -13.21
CA SER A 251 8.62 -4.98 -13.10
C SER A 251 8.34 -3.83 -14.07
N LEU A 252 7.94 -4.13 -15.30
CA LEU A 252 7.61 -3.13 -16.32
C LEU A 252 6.39 -2.28 -15.98
N GLN A 253 5.36 -2.85 -15.37
CA GLN A 253 4.18 -2.10 -14.93
C GLN A 253 4.47 -1.14 -13.78
N SER A 254 5.44 -1.49 -12.94
CA SER A 254 5.87 -0.66 -11.80
C SER A 254 6.91 0.41 -12.18
N LEU A 255 7.49 0.36 -13.40
CA LEU A 255 8.62 1.20 -13.83
C LEU A 255 8.38 2.71 -13.69
N GLN A 256 7.14 3.16 -13.71
CA GLN A 256 6.82 4.58 -13.84
C GLN A 256 6.50 5.28 -12.53
N ARG A 257 6.19 4.55 -11.48
CA ARG A 257 5.82 5.12 -10.18
C ARG A 257 7.03 5.18 -9.26
N LEU A 258 7.40 6.37 -8.83
CA LEU A 258 8.29 6.59 -7.70
C LEU A 258 7.42 6.75 -6.46
N GLN A 259 7.01 5.66 -5.86
CA GLN A 259 6.10 5.65 -4.70
C GLN A 259 6.69 6.39 -3.50
N SER A 260 8.00 6.33 -3.32
CA SER A 260 8.73 7.08 -2.30
C SER A 260 8.53 8.60 -2.42
N LEU A 261 8.48 9.14 -3.66
CA LEU A 261 8.24 10.56 -3.86
C LEU A 261 6.82 10.98 -3.51
N GLN A 262 5.82 10.17 -3.83
CA GLN A 262 4.43 10.48 -3.47
C GLN A 262 4.24 10.54 -1.95
N THR A 263 4.87 9.62 -1.22
CA THR A 263 4.84 9.62 0.24
C THR A 263 5.60 10.81 0.80
N LEU A 264 6.76 11.15 0.22
CA LEU A 264 7.54 12.32 0.62
C LEU A 264 6.78 13.63 0.36
N GLU A 265 6.15 13.80 -0.80
CA GLU A 265 5.31 14.96 -1.11
C GLU A 265 4.18 15.13 -0.08
N SER A 266 3.55 14.03 0.35
CA SER A 266 2.53 14.03 1.40
C SER A 266 3.11 14.47 2.74
N LEU A 267 4.28 14.00 3.13
CA LEU A 267 4.95 14.45 4.37
C LEU A 267 5.36 15.92 4.29
N GLN A 268 5.87 16.37 3.17
CA GLN A 268 6.27 17.78 2.96
C GLN A 268 5.06 18.74 3.01
N SER A 269 3.86 18.27 2.70
CA SER A 269 2.66 19.09 2.81
C SER A 269 2.28 19.42 4.24
N LEU A 270 2.65 18.58 5.21
CA LEU A 270 2.28 18.76 6.62
C LEU A 270 2.88 20.03 7.24
N GLN A 271 4.06 20.45 6.82
CA GLN A 271 4.67 21.72 7.29
C GLN A 271 3.91 22.98 6.89
N ARG A 272 2.99 22.88 5.89
CA ARG A 272 2.19 24.00 5.41
C ARG A 272 0.84 24.12 6.10
N LEU A 273 0.55 23.23 7.05
CA LEU A 273 -0.70 23.26 7.78
C LEU A 273 -0.76 24.52 8.66
N GLU A 274 -1.90 25.18 8.61
CA GLU A 274 -2.25 26.23 9.55
C GLU A 274 -2.73 25.63 10.87
N ARG A 275 -2.73 26.42 11.94
CA ARG A 275 -3.22 26.02 13.28
C ARG A 275 -2.44 24.87 13.94
N LEU A 276 -1.16 24.72 13.60
CA LEU A 276 -0.28 23.70 14.21
C LEU A 276 -0.12 23.92 15.73
N GLU A 277 -0.25 25.16 16.21
CA GLU A 277 -0.24 25.50 17.64
C GLU A 277 -1.41 24.92 18.43
N ARG A 278 -2.46 24.45 17.73
CA ARG A 278 -3.65 23.81 18.29
C ARG A 278 -3.63 22.28 18.16
N LEU A 279 -2.52 21.73 17.70
CA LEU A 279 -2.32 20.30 17.53
C LEU A 279 -1.51 19.72 18.68
N GLU A 280 -2.12 18.79 19.40
CA GLU A 280 -1.46 17.96 20.40
C GLU A 280 -1.10 16.60 19.75
N ILE A 281 0.18 16.20 19.81
CA ILE A 281 0.66 14.92 19.28
C ILE A 281 1.09 14.03 20.43
N ASN A 282 0.38 12.91 20.60
CA ASN A 282 0.65 11.90 21.60
C ASN A 282 1.21 10.61 20.97
N CYS A 283 1.99 9.88 21.77
CA CYS A 283 2.47 8.54 21.42
C CYS A 283 2.08 7.58 22.55
N GLY A 284 1.02 6.81 22.34
CA GLY A 284 0.53 5.92 23.39
C GLY A 284 -0.68 5.10 22.99
N SER A 285 -1.18 4.31 23.94
CA SER A 285 -2.39 3.53 23.77
C SER A 285 -3.63 4.41 23.70
N TYR A 286 -4.64 4.03 22.91
CA TYR A 286 -5.95 4.64 22.93
C TYR A 286 -6.63 4.50 24.31
N LEU A 287 -6.22 3.52 25.12
CA LEU A 287 -6.72 3.30 26.48
C LEU A 287 -6.35 4.44 27.45
N ASP A 288 -5.25 5.14 27.17
CA ASP A 288 -4.74 6.23 28.01
C ASP A 288 -5.46 7.57 27.76
N TYR A 289 -6.32 7.61 26.73
CA TYR A 289 -7.00 8.84 26.33
C TYR A 289 -8.00 9.31 27.38
N GLN A 290 -7.92 10.60 27.68
CA GLN A 290 -8.82 11.30 28.59
C GLN A 290 -9.75 12.24 27.82
N TYR A 291 -11.05 11.95 27.87
CA TYR A 291 -12.08 12.73 27.19
C TYR A 291 -12.21 14.13 27.82
N LYS A 292 -12.36 15.16 26.95
CA LYS A 292 -12.76 16.51 27.35
C LYS A 292 -14.10 16.85 26.69
N GLU A 293 -14.90 17.67 27.37
CA GLU A 293 -16.18 18.11 26.81
C GLU A 293 -15.98 18.85 25.49
N GLY A 294 -16.75 18.48 24.49
CA GLY A 294 -16.62 19.00 23.13
C GLY A 294 -15.69 18.20 22.20
N ASP A 295 -15.11 17.09 22.69
CA ASP A 295 -14.30 16.19 21.87
C ASP A 295 -15.18 15.39 20.91
N VAL A 296 -14.72 15.29 19.66
CA VAL A 296 -15.24 14.37 18.64
C VAL A 296 -14.21 13.28 18.43
N VAL A 297 -14.49 12.10 18.98
CA VAL A 297 -13.54 10.99 19.03
C VAL A 297 -13.72 10.08 17.82
N TYR A 298 -12.65 9.91 17.05
CA TYR A 298 -12.56 9.04 15.90
C TYR A 298 -11.43 8.03 16.06
N CYS A 299 -11.69 6.77 15.63
CA CYS A 299 -10.75 5.67 15.67
C CYS A 299 -10.68 4.96 14.32
N ASP A 300 -9.47 4.64 13.87
CA ASP A 300 -9.20 3.78 12.70
C ASP A 300 -8.35 2.57 13.10
N PRO A 301 -8.91 1.66 13.94
CA PRO A 301 -8.17 0.51 14.43
C PRO A 301 -7.85 -0.48 13.30
N PRO A 302 -6.94 -1.44 13.51
CA PRO A 302 -6.80 -2.61 12.64
C PRO A 302 -8.16 -3.32 12.48
N TYR A 303 -8.54 -3.67 11.23
CA TYR A 303 -9.85 -4.26 10.96
C TYR A 303 -9.86 -5.76 11.20
N GLU A 304 -11.01 -6.29 11.65
CA GLU A 304 -11.23 -7.72 11.75
C GLU A 304 -11.00 -8.42 10.39
N ASN A 305 -10.52 -9.65 10.44
CA ASN A 305 -10.32 -10.50 9.26
C ASN A 305 -9.40 -9.92 8.17
N THR A 306 -8.57 -8.92 8.51
CA THR A 306 -7.55 -8.39 7.60
C THR A 306 -6.16 -8.92 7.97
N ALA A 307 -5.19 -8.78 7.04
CA ALA A 307 -3.82 -9.17 7.29
C ALA A 307 -3.27 -8.45 8.54
N LYS A 308 -2.64 -9.20 9.46
CA LYS A 308 -2.05 -8.66 10.69
C LYS A 308 -1.05 -7.54 10.37
N TYR A 309 -1.27 -6.38 10.96
CA TYR A 309 -0.38 -5.23 10.81
C TYR A 309 0.86 -5.30 11.71
N SER A 310 0.77 -6.05 12.83
CA SER A 310 1.87 -6.31 13.76
C SER A 310 1.87 -7.79 14.17
N GLU A 311 2.98 -8.27 14.70
CA GLU A 311 3.08 -9.61 15.27
C GLU A 311 2.23 -9.76 16.54
N ASP A 312 2.03 -8.66 17.26
CA ASP A 312 1.15 -8.59 18.42
C ASP A 312 -0.28 -8.28 17.95
N GLY A 313 -1.13 -9.29 17.91
CA GLY A 313 -2.50 -9.19 17.42
C GLY A 313 -3.31 -8.13 18.18
N PHE A 314 -3.93 -7.16 17.46
CA PHE A 314 -4.86 -6.20 18.03
C PHE A 314 -6.05 -6.90 18.67
N ASN A 315 -6.39 -6.56 19.91
CA ASN A 315 -7.51 -7.15 20.64
C ASN A 315 -8.81 -6.42 20.32
N HIS A 316 -9.52 -6.88 19.30
CA HIS A 316 -10.79 -6.30 18.87
C HIS A 316 -11.86 -6.32 19.96
N LYS A 317 -11.90 -7.40 20.77
CA LYS A 317 -12.86 -7.49 21.87
C LYS A 317 -12.63 -6.41 22.92
N GLU A 318 -11.38 -6.21 23.32
CA GLU A 318 -11.01 -5.16 24.27
C GLU A 318 -11.33 -3.77 23.72
N PHE A 319 -11.05 -3.53 22.44
CA PHE A 319 -11.41 -2.28 21.78
C PHE A 319 -12.92 -2.04 21.75
N TYR A 320 -13.70 -3.04 21.36
CA TYR A 320 -15.16 -2.93 21.34
C TYR A 320 -15.74 -2.74 22.75
N ASP A 321 -15.23 -3.45 23.74
CA ASP A 321 -15.62 -3.26 25.13
C ASP A 321 -15.26 -1.85 25.62
N TRP A 322 -14.09 -1.34 25.24
CA TRP A 322 -13.71 0.03 25.54
C TRP A 322 -14.65 1.04 24.87
N VAL A 323 -14.94 0.93 23.59
CA VAL A 323 -15.86 1.81 22.86
C VAL A 323 -17.26 1.78 23.46
N ALA A 324 -17.81 0.58 23.70
CA ALA A 324 -19.17 0.40 24.19
C ALA A 324 -19.40 0.99 25.58
N ASN A 325 -18.37 1.01 26.44
CA ASN A 325 -18.41 1.54 27.80
C ASN A 325 -18.14 3.04 27.90
N ARG A 326 -17.99 3.78 26.79
CA ARG A 326 -17.79 5.24 26.83
C ARG A 326 -19.11 5.97 27.01
N PRO A 327 -19.19 6.93 27.93
CA PRO A 327 -20.39 7.78 28.14
C PRO A 327 -20.57 8.84 27.04
N TYR A 328 -19.57 8.98 26.16
CA TYR A 328 -19.54 9.89 25.01
C TYR A 328 -19.51 9.11 23.71
N ARG A 329 -19.79 9.80 22.59
CA ARG A 329 -19.76 9.19 21.26
C ARG A 329 -18.34 8.90 20.81
N VAL A 330 -18.13 7.67 20.36
CA VAL A 330 -16.90 7.24 19.69
C VAL A 330 -17.27 6.71 18.31
N TYR A 331 -16.71 7.32 17.29
CA TYR A 331 -16.84 6.91 15.90
C TYR A 331 -15.64 6.06 15.51
N PHE A 332 -15.86 4.94 14.84
CA PHE A 332 -14.75 4.13 14.38
C PHE A 332 -14.98 3.50 13.00
N SER A 333 -13.89 3.41 12.23
CA SER A 333 -13.89 2.75 10.92
C SER A 333 -13.72 1.26 11.06
N SER A 334 -14.45 0.49 10.28
CA SER A 334 -14.18 -0.93 10.02
C SER A 334 -14.85 -1.37 8.73
N TYR A 335 -14.60 -2.64 8.35
CA TYR A 335 -15.46 -3.34 7.39
C TYR A 335 -16.70 -3.86 8.13
N GLU A 336 -17.13 -5.08 7.85
CA GLU A 336 -18.15 -5.72 8.66
C GLU A 336 -17.57 -6.16 10.02
N ILE A 337 -18.29 -5.89 11.11
CA ILE A 337 -17.90 -6.27 12.47
C ILE A 337 -18.86 -7.32 13.02
N SER A 338 -18.36 -8.18 13.90
CA SER A 338 -19.14 -9.24 14.55
C SER A 338 -19.97 -8.74 15.72
N ASP A 339 -19.69 -7.55 16.25
CA ASP A 339 -20.31 -6.96 17.44
C ASP A 339 -21.55 -6.12 17.09
N ASN A 340 -22.70 -6.47 17.65
CA ASN A 340 -23.98 -5.82 17.37
C ASN A 340 -24.33 -4.64 18.29
N ARG A 341 -23.43 -4.25 19.19
CA ARG A 341 -23.62 -3.11 20.10
C ARG A 341 -23.51 -1.76 19.40
N PHE A 342 -23.05 -1.73 18.14
CA PHE A 342 -22.71 -0.50 17.43
C PHE A 342 -23.67 -0.19 16.29
N TYR A 343 -23.91 1.09 16.09
CA TYR A 343 -24.80 1.62 15.05
C TYR A 343 -23.97 1.97 13.81
N LYS A 344 -24.41 1.54 12.62
CA LYS A 344 -23.82 1.97 11.34
C LYS A 344 -24.28 3.41 11.07
N VAL A 345 -23.33 4.33 10.97
CA VAL A 345 -23.59 5.75 10.70
C VAL A 345 -23.44 6.06 9.22
N TRP A 346 -22.48 5.42 8.56
CA TRP A 346 -22.18 5.65 7.15
C TRP A 346 -21.46 4.46 6.54
N SER A 347 -21.60 4.29 5.22
CA SER A 347 -20.80 3.32 4.50
C SER A 347 -20.56 3.74 3.05
N LYS A 348 -19.39 3.35 2.50
CA LYS A 348 -18.99 3.57 1.11
C LYS A 348 -18.29 2.35 0.55
N GLN A 349 -18.70 1.93 -0.65
CA GLN A 349 -17.94 0.91 -1.37
C GLN A 349 -16.62 1.48 -1.87
N LYS A 350 -15.54 0.77 -1.63
CA LYS A 350 -14.23 1.05 -2.22
C LYS A 350 -13.63 -0.20 -2.86
N ILE A 351 -12.79 0.02 -3.86
CA ILE A 351 -12.01 -1.05 -4.47
C ILE A 351 -10.70 -1.14 -3.69
N GLN A 352 -10.47 -2.27 -3.02
CA GLN A 352 -9.22 -2.54 -2.33
C GLN A 352 -8.22 -3.11 -3.34
N ASN A 353 -7.28 -2.28 -3.80
CA ASN A 353 -6.17 -2.71 -4.64
C ASN A 353 -5.04 -3.23 -3.75
N LEU A 354 -5.08 -4.50 -3.39
CA LEU A 354 -4.04 -5.12 -2.54
C LEU A 354 -2.68 -5.19 -3.24
N ASN A 355 -2.62 -5.27 -4.58
CA ASN A 355 -1.35 -5.47 -5.30
C ASN A 355 -1.23 -4.72 -6.63
N GLY A 356 -2.02 -3.69 -6.91
CA GLY A 356 -1.91 -2.91 -8.16
C GLY A 356 -2.23 -3.70 -9.45
N GLN A 357 -2.73 -4.91 -9.34
CA GLN A 357 -3.06 -5.79 -10.47
C GLN A 357 -4.50 -6.31 -10.32
N GLY A 358 -5.32 -5.98 -11.31
CA GLY A 358 -6.66 -6.54 -11.46
C GLY A 358 -7.78 -5.81 -10.72
N ALA A 359 -9.01 -6.25 -10.93
CA ALA A 359 -10.19 -5.78 -10.21
C ALA A 359 -10.05 -6.11 -8.72
N GLY A 360 -9.71 -5.12 -7.92
CA GLY A 360 -9.61 -5.29 -6.46
C GLY A 360 -10.95 -5.75 -5.87
N ALA A 361 -10.91 -6.44 -4.76
CA ALA A 361 -12.12 -6.80 -4.04
C ALA A 361 -12.89 -5.53 -3.67
N LYS A 362 -14.19 -5.51 -3.99
CA LYS A 362 -15.08 -4.47 -3.49
C LYS A 362 -15.26 -4.70 -1.99
N VAL A 363 -14.79 -3.78 -1.19
CA VAL A 363 -14.98 -3.77 0.25
C VAL A 363 -15.84 -2.58 0.64
N GLN A 364 -16.64 -2.75 1.68
CA GLN A 364 -17.48 -1.69 2.20
C GLN A 364 -16.80 -1.09 3.43
N GLU A 365 -16.32 0.14 3.29
CA GLU A 365 -15.87 0.94 4.42
C GLU A 365 -17.10 1.43 5.18
N THR A 366 -17.12 1.21 6.48
CA THR A 366 -18.26 1.57 7.34
C THR A 366 -17.77 2.33 8.55
N ILE A 367 -18.50 3.37 8.92
CA ILE A 367 -18.32 4.08 10.19
C ILE A 367 -19.39 3.61 11.15
N TYR A 368 -18.94 3.20 12.32
CA TYR A 368 -19.77 2.78 13.44
C TYR A 368 -19.71 3.80 14.57
N CYS A 369 -20.76 3.81 15.41
CA CYS A 369 -20.81 4.63 16.62
C CYS A 369 -21.42 3.80 17.77
N ASN A 370 -20.95 4.02 19.00
CA ASN A 370 -21.49 3.36 20.21
C ASN A 370 -22.84 3.92 20.66
N GLN A 371 -23.32 5.01 20.09
CA GLN A 371 -24.61 5.61 20.43
C GLN A 371 -25.39 5.88 19.15
N PRO A 372 -26.73 5.72 19.15
CA PRO A 372 -27.55 6.04 18.01
C PRO A 372 -27.46 7.53 17.67
N ASP A 373 -27.66 7.85 16.39
CA ASP A 373 -27.86 9.25 16.03
C ASP A 373 -29.08 9.79 16.77
N LYS A 374 -28.95 10.97 17.37
CA LYS A 374 -30.12 11.65 17.88
C LYS A 374 -30.99 11.98 16.65
N VAL A 375 -32.04 11.20 16.44
CA VAL A 375 -33.11 11.60 15.50
C VAL A 375 -33.59 12.95 16.02
N MET A 376 -33.27 14.02 15.31
CA MET A 376 -33.97 15.29 15.56
C MET A 376 -35.42 15.03 15.13
N LEU A 377 -36.27 14.78 16.11
CA LEU A 377 -37.70 14.87 15.94
C LEU A 377 -38.00 16.36 15.66
N PHE A 378 -38.16 16.72 14.38
CA PHE A 378 -38.76 17.97 13.95
C PHE A 378 -40.27 17.86 14.00
#